data_51452f55daa844fd21b82e804f4789da
#
_entry.id   51452f55daa844fd21b82e804f4789da
#
_cell.length_a   1.000
_cell.length_b   1.000
_cell.length_c   1.000
_cell.angle_alpha   90.00
_cell.angle_beta   90.00
_cell.angle_gamma   90.00
#
_symmetry.space_group_name_H-M   'P 1'
#
loop_
_entity.id
_entity.type
_entity.pdbx_description
1 polymer ?
#
loop_
_entity_poly.entity_id
_entity_poly.type
_entity_poly.pdbx_seq_one_letter_code
_entity_poly.pdbx_strand_id
1 'polypeptide(L)'
;MTKKTTLLQFFHWYYPDGGKLWQEATERAPHLAELGITDLWLPPAYKGASGGYSVGYDTYDLFDLGEFDQKGSVATKYGDKAALEHAATTLREHGVGVLYDVVFNHKLGADEKERVHVFKVDANNRNDIDDQGFDALAYTRFTFPGR
;
A
#
# COMPACT_ATOMS: atom_id res chain seq x y z
N MET A 1 26.43 22.15 0.91
CA MET A 1 26.87 20.74 0.94
C MET A 1 25.73 19.86 0.56
N THR A 2 25.85 19.04 -0.48
CA THR A 2 24.83 18.05 -0.86
C THR A 2 24.79 16.96 0.20
N LYS A 3 23.63 16.76 0.85
CA LYS A 3 23.43 15.65 1.81
C LYS A 3 23.59 14.33 1.05
N LYS A 4 24.51 13.48 1.46
CA LYS A 4 24.62 12.13 0.91
C LYS A 4 23.43 11.31 1.41
N THR A 5 22.74 10.62 0.51
CA THR A 5 21.59 9.79 0.82
C THR A 5 21.95 8.33 0.61
N THR A 6 21.65 7.49 1.61
CA THR A 6 21.71 6.03 1.53
C THR A 6 20.32 5.51 1.78
N LEU A 7 19.66 5.06 0.72
CA LEU A 7 18.29 4.51 0.77
C LEU A 7 18.35 3.00 0.87
N LEU A 8 17.60 2.43 1.82
CA LEU A 8 17.42 0.98 1.97
C LEU A 8 15.94 0.61 1.72
N GLN A 9 15.67 -0.33 0.80
CA GLN A 9 14.39 -0.99 0.68
C GLN A 9 14.23 -2.00 1.83
N PHE A 10 13.22 -1.78 2.69
CA PHE A 10 13.01 -2.57 3.91
C PHE A 10 11.83 -3.54 3.77
N PHE A 11 11.63 -4.10 2.62
CA PHE A 11 10.61 -5.11 2.35
C PHE A 11 10.97 -5.97 1.14
N HIS A 12 10.29 -7.10 0.99
CA HIS A 12 10.34 -7.94 -0.20
C HIS A 12 8.99 -8.62 -0.42
N TRP A 13 8.78 -9.12 -1.63
CA TRP A 13 7.48 -9.68 -2.04
C TRP A 13 7.00 -10.83 -1.14
N TYR A 14 7.91 -11.67 -0.69
CA TYR A 14 7.65 -12.86 0.12
C TYR A 14 7.75 -12.60 1.63
N TYR A 15 7.62 -11.33 2.06
CA TYR A 15 7.60 -11.02 3.49
C TYR A 15 6.50 -11.83 4.19
N PRO A 16 6.77 -12.47 5.35
CA PRO A 16 5.80 -13.31 6.05
C PRO A 16 4.54 -12.54 6.43
N ASP A 17 3.41 -13.26 6.46
CA ASP A 17 2.17 -12.70 7.00
C ASP A 17 2.26 -12.53 8.53
N GLY A 18 1.36 -11.73 9.12
CA GLY A 18 1.28 -11.57 10.56
C GLY A 18 1.66 -10.20 11.11
N GLY A 19 1.86 -9.22 10.24
CA GLY A 19 1.89 -7.81 10.64
C GLY A 19 3.08 -7.37 11.49
N LYS A 20 4.30 -7.85 11.22
CA LYS A 20 5.49 -7.56 12.03
C LYS A 20 6.48 -6.57 11.43
N LEU A 21 6.31 -6.14 10.18
CA LEU A 21 7.30 -5.30 9.50
C LEU A 21 7.51 -3.97 10.22
N TRP A 22 6.44 -3.34 10.69
CA TRP A 22 6.52 -2.06 11.40
C TRP A 22 7.27 -2.20 12.72
N GLN A 23 7.04 -3.31 13.44
CA GLN A 23 7.78 -3.64 14.66
C GLN A 23 9.27 -3.86 14.36
N GLU A 24 9.59 -4.63 13.34
CA GLU A 24 10.98 -4.87 12.91
C GLU A 24 11.68 -3.55 12.52
N ALA A 25 11.00 -2.64 11.81
CA ALA A 25 11.53 -1.33 11.47
C ALA A 25 11.85 -0.51 12.72
N THR A 26 10.96 -0.54 13.72
CA THR A 26 11.18 0.09 15.03
C THR A 26 12.43 -0.46 15.72
N GLU A 27 12.52 -1.78 15.85
CA GLU A 27 13.63 -2.47 16.54
C GLU A 27 14.98 -2.25 15.86
N ARG A 28 14.97 -2.11 14.51
CA ARG A 28 16.19 -1.91 13.71
C ARG A 28 16.62 -0.45 13.59
N ALA A 29 15.80 0.52 13.97
CA ALA A 29 16.08 1.94 13.76
C ALA A 29 17.44 2.39 14.28
N PRO A 30 17.90 2.04 15.50
CA PRO A 30 19.23 2.43 15.99
C PRO A 30 20.34 1.86 15.10
N HIS A 31 20.26 0.58 14.76
CA HIS A 31 21.26 -0.10 13.95
C HIS A 31 21.33 0.43 12.52
N LEU A 32 20.19 0.75 11.91
CA LEU A 32 20.14 1.37 10.58
C LEU A 32 20.84 2.73 10.57
N ALA A 33 20.64 3.54 11.61
CA ALA A 33 21.32 4.81 11.76
C ALA A 33 22.84 4.65 11.92
N GLU A 34 23.30 3.68 12.73
CA GLU A 34 24.72 3.34 12.90
C GLU A 34 25.38 2.92 11.57
N LEU A 35 24.68 2.21 10.70
CA LEU A 35 25.12 1.81 9.37
C LEU A 35 25.17 2.99 8.38
N GLY A 36 24.67 4.17 8.75
CA GLY A 36 24.60 5.33 7.88
C GLY A 36 23.46 5.30 6.86
N ILE A 37 22.42 4.50 7.12
CA ILE A 37 21.17 4.57 6.35
C ILE A 37 20.48 5.89 6.68
N THR A 38 20.18 6.67 5.67
CA THR A 38 19.51 7.97 5.83
C THR A 38 18.02 7.93 5.60
N ASP A 39 17.56 6.98 4.79
CA ASP A 39 16.16 6.86 4.41
C ASP A 39 15.79 5.40 4.23
N LEU A 40 14.59 5.04 4.68
CA LEU A 40 14.00 3.71 4.58
C LEU A 40 12.83 3.73 3.60
N TRP A 41 12.87 2.88 2.59
CA TRP A 41 11.76 2.68 1.67
C TRP A 41 10.90 1.54 2.17
N LEU A 42 9.68 1.86 2.59
CA LEU A 42 8.67 0.95 3.12
C LEU A 42 7.63 0.60 2.06
N PRO A 43 6.99 -0.58 2.15
CA PRO A 43 5.93 -1.00 1.24
C PRO A 43 4.68 -0.14 1.40
N PRO A 44 3.65 -0.33 0.52
CA PRO A 44 2.35 0.30 0.70
C PRO A 44 1.77 0.02 2.08
N ALA A 45 1.46 1.09 2.83
CA ALA A 45 1.02 0.99 4.21
C ALA A 45 -0.51 0.87 4.37
N TYR A 46 -1.26 1.06 3.28
CA TYR A 46 -2.71 1.06 3.25
C TYR A 46 -3.31 -0.32 2.98
N LYS A 47 -4.64 -0.44 3.19
CA LYS A 47 -5.38 -1.69 2.98
C LYS A 47 -5.45 -2.06 1.50
N GLY A 48 -5.00 -3.26 1.19
CA GLY A 48 -5.20 -3.88 -0.13
C GLY A 48 -6.45 -4.76 -0.18
N ALA A 49 -6.85 -5.15 -1.39
CA ALA A 49 -8.04 -5.98 -1.62
C ALA A 49 -7.96 -7.38 -0.98
N SER A 50 -6.75 -7.88 -0.75
CA SER A 50 -6.49 -9.16 -0.08
C SER A 50 -6.31 -9.02 1.45
N GLY A 51 -6.67 -7.88 2.04
CA GLY A 51 -6.62 -7.64 3.48
C GLY A 51 -5.24 -7.85 4.08
N GLY A 52 -5.16 -8.63 5.17
CA GLY A 52 -3.92 -8.94 5.89
C GLY A 52 -2.90 -9.78 5.10
N TYR A 53 -3.24 -10.27 3.91
CA TYR A 53 -2.33 -10.98 3.00
C TYR A 53 -1.82 -10.10 1.87
N SER A 54 -2.38 -8.89 1.70
CA SER A 54 -2.03 -8.00 0.62
C SER A 54 -0.62 -7.44 0.75
N VAL A 55 0.17 -7.56 -0.31
CA VAL A 55 1.47 -6.86 -0.42
C VAL A 55 1.33 -5.37 -0.73
N GLY A 56 0.08 -4.87 -0.91
CA GLY A 56 -0.26 -3.46 -1.03
C GLY A 56 -0.47 -2.94 -2.45
N TYR A 57 -0.09 -3.72 -3.49
CA TYR A 57 -0.25 -3.28 -4.89
C TYR A 57 -1.65 -3.54 -5.46
N ASP A 58 -2.51 -4.25 -4.74
CA ASP A 58 -3.95 -4.41 -4.98
C ASP A 58 -4.75 -3.37 -4.16
N THR A 59 -4.46 -2.10 -4.36
CA THR A 59 -4.97 -0.97 -3.57
C THR A 59 -6.48 -1.00 -3.41
N TYR A 60 -6.96 -1.05 -2.16
CA TYR A 60 -8.39 -0.98 -1.84
C TYR A 60 -8.74 0.35 -1.19
N ASP A 61 -8.26 0.63 0.01
CA ASP A 61 -8.54 1.86 0.75
C ASP A 61 -7.25 2.57 1.17
N LEU A 62 -6.93 3.68 0.51
CA LEU A 62 -5.74 4.51 0.79
C LEU A 62 -5.77 5.18 2.17
N PHE A 63 -6.94 5.25 2.82
CA PHE A 63 -7.12 5.89 4.12
C PHE A 63 -7.22 4.90 5.28
N ASP A 64 -7.20 3.59 4.99
CA ASP A 64 -7.11 2.54 6.01
C ASP A 64 -5.67 2.05 6.14
N LEU A 65 -4.97 2.50 7.15
CA LEU A 65 -3.58 2.12 7.44
C LEU A 65 -3.49 0.91 8.39
N GLY A 66 -4.53 0.10 8.47
CA GLY A 66 -4.62 -1.04 9.38
C GLY A 66 -5.35 -0.68 10.68
N GLU A 67 -6.43 0.11 10.58
CA GLU A 67 -7.26 0.53 11.72
C GLU A 67 -8.73 0.10 11.58
N PHE A 68 -9.18 -0.27 10.38
CA PHE A 68 -10.56 -0.69 10.12
C PHE A 68 -10.64 -2.17 9.73
N ASP A 69 -11.70 -2.86 10.19
CA ASP A 69 -11.95 -4.24 9.76
C ASP A 69 -12.52 -4.25 8.34
N GLN A 70 -11.62 -4.34 7.38
CA GLN A 70 -11.92 -4.37 5.97
C GLN A 70 -11.18 -5.53 5.29
N LYS A 71 -11.83 -6.14 4.30
CA LYS A 71 -11.25 -7.27 3.54
C LYS A 71 -10.75 -8.41 4.44
N GLY A 72 -11.47 -8.64 5.57
CA GLY A 72 -11.22 -9.75 6.48
C GLY A 72 -10.07 -9.55 7.46
N SER A 73 -9.59 -8.32 7.64
CA SER A 73 -8.58 -8.02 8.66
C SER A 73 -8.62 -6.55 9.11
N VAL A 74 -8.22 -6.31 10.36
CA VAL A 74 -7.92 -4.95 10.83
C VAL A 74 -6.52 -4.56 10.38
N ALA A 75 -5.50 -5.31 10.77
CA ALA A 75 -4.13 -5.03 10.34
C ALA A 75 -3.91 -5.27 8.84
N THR A 76 -2.96 -4.55 8.26
CA THR A 76 -2.38 -4.90 6.97
C THR A 76 -1.40 -6.07 7.13
N LYS A 77 -0.87 -6.61 6.04
CA LYS A 77 0.20 -7.63 6.05
C LYS A 77 1.39 -7.22 6.93
N TYR A 78 1.64 -5.94 7.04
CA TYR A 78 2.84 -5.36 7.65
C TYR A 78 2.64 -4.87 9.09
N GLY A 79 1.40 -4.71 9.52
CA GLY A 79 1.03 -4.25 10.86
C GLY A 79 -0.20 -3.36 10.88
N ASP A 80 -0.56 -2.91 12.07
CA ASP A 80 -1.61 -1.92 12.28
C ASP A 80 -1.08 -0.48 12.21
N LYS A 81 -2.00 0.48 12.21
CA LYS A 81 -1.69 1.91 12.14
C LYS A 81 -0.83 2.38 13.31
N ALA A 82 -1.09 1.90 14.53
CA ALA A 82 -0.33 2.31 15.70
C ALA A 82 1.14 1.88 15.61
N ALA A 83 1.38 0.65 15.17
CA ALA A 83 2.74 0.16 14.92
C ALA A 83 3.45 0.93 13.81
N LEU A 84 2.73 1.30 12.73
CA LEU A 84 3.26 2.13 11.64
C LEU A 84 3.68 3.51 12.12
N GLU A 85 2.82 4.20 12.87
CA GLU A 85 3.10 5.53 13.42
C GLU A 85 4.26 5.50 14.41
N HIS A 86 4.34 4.45 15.23
CA HIS A 86 5.45 4.23 16.14
C HIS A 86 6.77 4.01 15.38
N ALA A 87 6.76 3.16 14.36
CA ALA A 87 7.95 2.93 13.52
C ALA A 87 8.44 4.21 12.84
N ALA A 88 7.53 4.98 12.24
CA ALA A 88 7.88 6.24 11.59
C ALA A 88 8.46 7.27 12.56
N THR A 89 7.94 7.31 13.79
CA THR A 89 8.44 8.21 14.84
C THR A 89 9.82 7.80 15.31
N THR A 90 10.00 6.51 15.63
CA THR A 90 11.29 5.96 16.09
C THR A 90 12.40 6.12 15.04
N LEU A 91 12.11 5.80 13.77
CA LEU A 91 13.08 6.00 12.68
C LEU A 91 13.53 7.46 12.60
N ARG A 92 12.58 8.40 12.65
CA ARG A 92 12.88 9.84 12.61
C ARG A 92 13.71 10.30 13.80
N GLU A 93 13.46 9.80 15.01
CA GLU A 93 14.24 10.08 16.22
C GLU A 93 15.70 9.63 16.09
N HIS A 94 15.95 8.57 15.31
CA HIS A 94 17.29 8.09 14.98
C HIS A 94 17.88 8.73 13.70
N GLY A 95 17.21 9.74 13.14
CA GLY A 95 17.68 10.46 11.97
C GLY A 95 17.48 9.74 10.63
N VAL A 96 16.66 8.70 10.61
CA VAL A 96 16.30 7.94 9.40
C VAL A 96 14.98 8.45 8.85
N GLY A 97 14.98 8.95 7.61
CA GLY A 97 13.78 9.36 6.88
C GLY A 97 12.95 8.14 6.43
N VAL A 98 11.66 8.36 6.15
CA VAL A 98 10.75 7.30 5.69
C VAL A 98 10.12 7.70 4.37
N LEU A 99 10.19 6.79 3.40
CA LEU A 99 9.51 6.87 2.11
C LEU A 99 8.54 5.70 2.01
N TYR A 100 7.29 5.98 1.68
CA TYR A 100 6.28 4.94 1.46
C TYR A 100 6.04 4.74 -0.03
N ASP A 101 5.89 3.46 -0.42
CA ASP A 101 5.38 3.12 -1.73
C ASP A 101 3.88 3.40 -1.78
N VAL A 102 3.40 4.09 -2.82
CA VAL A 102 1.99 4.45 -2.95
C VAL A 102 1.50 4.22 -4.37
N VAL A 103 0.46 3.42 -4.52
CA VAL A 103 -0.19 3.16 -5.81
C VAL A 103 -1.42 4.03 -5.95
N PHE A 104 -1.34 5.06 -6.79
CA PHE A 104 -2.45 5.93 -7.15
C PHE A 104 -3.10 5.57 -8.49
N ASN A 105 -2.49 4.66 -9.26
CA ASN A 105 -2.90 4.36 -10.63
C ASN A 105 -4.22 3.58 -10.72
N HIS A 106 -4.48 2.70 -9.75
CA HIS A 106 -5.63 1.78 -9.79
C HIS A 106 -6.12 1.43 -8.40
N LYS A 107 -7.34 0.87 -8.36
CA LYS A 107 -7.93 0.22 -7.19
C LYS A 107 -8.44 -1.16 -7.56
N LEU A 108 -8.48 -2.07 -6.58
CA LEU A 108 -8.97 -3.44 -6.69
C LEU A 108 -9.92 -3.77 -5.54
N GLY A 109 -10.77 -4.78 -5.74
CA GLY A 109 -11.63 -5.29 -4.67
C GLY A 109 -12.84 -4.42 -4.35
N ALA A 110 -13.41 -3.72 -5.36
CA ALA A 110 -14.65 -2.97 -5.18
C ALA A 110 -15.74 -3.82 -4.52
N ASP A 111 -16.57 -3.19 -3.69
CA ASP A 111 -17.54 -3.87 -2.82
C ASP A 111 -18.82 -4.22 -3.57
N GLU A 112 -19.23 -3.39 -4.53
CA GLU A 112 -20.49 -3.53 -5.24
C GLU A 112 -20.33 -3.34 -6.74
N LYS A 113 -21.28 -3.87 -7.49
CA LYS A 113 -21.42 -3.59 -8.92
C LYS A 113 -22.20 -2.32 -9.13
N GLU A 114 -21.78 -1.55 -10.13
CA GLU A 114 -22.55 -0.41 -10.65
C GLU A 114 -22.55 -0.41 -12.16
N ARG A 115 -23.50 0.32 -12.75
CA ARG A 115 -23.56 0.52 -14.19
C ARG A 115 -22.53 1.56 -14.59
N VAL A 116 -21.63 1.16 -15.47
CA VAL A 116 -20.58 2.03 -16.02
C VAL A 116 -20.62 2.00 -17.55
N HIS A 117 -20.35 3.14 -18.16
CA HIS A 117 -20.15 3.22 -19.61
C HIS A 117 -18.70 2.87 -19.92
N VAL A 118 -18.48 1.86 -20.76
CA VAL A 118 -17.16 1.33 -21.08
C VAL A 118 -16.93 1.28 -22.58
N PHE A 119 -15.67 1.31 -22.97
CA PHE A 119 -15.22 1.20 -24.35
C PHE A 119 -14.40 -0.06 -24.52
N LYS A 120 -14.59 -0.76 -25.65
CA LYS A 120 -13.69 -1.85 -26.02
C LYS A 120 -12.38 -1.26 -26.51
N VAL A 121 -11.28 -1.91 -26.14
CA VAL A 121 -9.97 -1.65 -26.70
C VAL A 121 -9.48 -2.86 -27.45
N ASP A 122 -8.73 -2.69 -28.52
CA ASP A 122 -8.11 -3.81 -29.22
C ASP A 122 -7.11 -4.52 -28.32
N ALA A 123 -7.10 -5.85 -28.34
CA ALA A 123 -6.27 -6.68 -27.47
C ALA A 123 -4.76 -6.48 -27.72
N ASN A 124 -4.38 -6.11 -28.93
CA ASN A 124 -2.99 -5.94 -29.35
C ASN A 124 -2.56 -4.46 -29.40
N ASN A 125 -3.53 -3.54 -29.43
CA ASN A 125 -3.28 -2.10 -29.49
C ASN A 125 -4.25 -1.33 -28.58
N ARG A 126 -3.83 -1.03 -27.37
CA ARG A 126 -4.65 -0.28 -26.39
C ARG A 126 -5.01 1.16 -26.80
N ASN A 127 -4.39 1.69 -27.83
CA ASN A 127 -4.73 3.01 -28.38
C ASN A 127 -5.86 2.94 -29.40
N ASP A 128 -6.23 1.73 -29.83
CA ASP A 128 -7.38 1.50 -30.71
C ASP A 128 -8.60 1.22 -29.84
N ILE A 129 -9.42 2.24 -29.69
CA ILE A 129 -10.57 2.29 -28.77
C ILE A 129 -11.84 2.43 -29.60
N ASP A 130 -12.81 1.53 -29.38
CA ASP A 130 -14.15 1.64 -29.97
C ASP A 130 -14.80 2.96 -29.50
N ASP A 131 -15.27 3.77 -30.45
CA ASP A 131 -15.84 5.10 -30.19
C ASP A 131 -17.31 5.07 -29.71
N GLN A 132 -18.01 3.93 -29.84
CA GLN A 132 -19.42 3.85 -29.45
C GLN A 132 -19.65 3.46 -27.98
N GLY A 133 -18.75 2.71 -27.38
CA GLY A 133 -18.89 2.21 -26.02
C GLY A 133 -20.20 1.44 -25.76
N PHE A 134 -20.37 0.93 -24.55
CA PHE A 134 -21.60 0.28 -24.10
C PHE A 134 -21.71 0.28 -22.57
N ASP A 135 -22.91 0.12 -22.04
CA ASP A 135 -23.16 0.01 -20.62
C ASP A 135 -22.90 -1.42 -20.13
N ALA A 136 -22.11 -1.55 -19.10
CA ALA A 136 -21.79 -2.80 -18.42
C ALA A 136 -22.03 -2.72 -16.91
N LEU A 137 -22.27 -3.85 -16.27
CA LEU A 137 -22.22 -3.98 -14.82
C LEU A 137 -20.83 -4.44 -14.41
N ALA A 138 -20.09 -3.58 -13.67
CA ALA A 138 -18.76 -3.88 -13.22
C ALA A 138 -18.59 -3.60 -11.72
N TYR A 139 -17.65 -4.31 -11.07
CA TYR A 139 -17.25 -4.04 -9.70
C TYR A 139 -16.34 -2.81 -9.66
N THR A 140 -16.94 -1.63 -9.57
CA THR A 140 -16.25 -0.33 -9.54
C THR A 140 -16.66 0.55 -8.37
N ARG A 141 -17.69 0.14 -7.62
CA ARG A 141 -18.20 0.89 -6.48
C ARG A 141 -17.51 0.47 -5.18
N PHE A 142 -16.81 1.41 -4.57
CA PHE A 142 -16.13 1.27 -3.30
C PHE A 142 -16.95 1.95 -2.22
N THR A 143 -17.50 1.20 -1.28
CA THR A 143 -18.36 1.69 -0.19
C THR A 143 -17.66 1.68 1.17
N PHE A 144 -16.55 0.96 1.28
CA PHE A 144 -15.74 0.84 2.50
C PHE A 144 -16.57 0.49 3.74
N PRO A 145 -17.29 -0.64 3.74
CA PRO A 145 -18.31 -0.94 4.77
C PRO A 145 -17.76 -1.13 6.18
N GLY A 146 -16.45 -1.31 6.33
CA GLY A 146 -15.79 -1.47 7.63
C GLY A 146 -15.25 -0.17 8.22
N ARG A 147 -15.40 0.96 7.51
CA ARG A 147 -14.88 2.26 7.94
C ARG A 147 -15.98 3.23 8.33
#